data_fb8985829bcb34e3fc2e732db5ed26c7
#
_entry.id   fb8985829bcb34e3fc2e732db5ed26c7
#
_cell.length_a   1.000
_cell.length_b   1.000
_cell.length_c   1.000
_cell.angle_alpha   90.00
_cell.angle_beta   90.00
_cell.angle_gamma   90.00
#
_symmetry.space_group_name_H-M   'P 1'
#
loop_
_entity.id
_entity.type
_entity.pdbx_description
1 polymer ?
#
loop_
_entity_poly.entity_id
_entity_poly.type
_entity_poly.pdbx_seq_one_letter_code
_entity_poly.pdbx_strand_id
1 'polypeptide(L)'
;RVYDVVKGDTVLVKEFPACLSKNKGNKQKRGDMKTPESPKGKPFRISQIQDASTWHHDFRDGRGGIKAYGHWFLRLVTPGHSGIGIHGSTNNESSVPGRASEGCIRLLDTDIITLKEKYAYVGMPVIIKAENEGLYDWEKKLEK
;
A
#
# COMPACT_ATOMS: atom_id res chain seq x y z
N ARG A 1 7.76 -1.98 -3.91
CA ARG A 1 8.72 -1.46 -4.91
C ARG A 1 8.16 -0.26 -5.63
N VAL A 2 8.99 0.73 -5.87
CA VAL A 2 8.67 1.93 -6.66
C VAL A 2 9.53 1.90 -7.92
N TYR A 3 8.89 2.08 -9.06
CA TYR A 3 9.55 2.09 -10.35
C TYR A 3 9.36 3.45 -11.03
N ASP A 4 10.32 3.82 -11.85
CA ASP A 4 10.24 4.98 -12.72
C ASP A 4 10.38 4.56 -14.16
N VAL A 5 9.86 5.35 -15.09
CA VAL A 5 10.00 5.12 -16.52
C VAL A 5 10.98 6.16 -17.05
N VAL A 6 12.16 5.70 -17.44
CA VAL A 6 13.24 6.55 -17.95
C VAL A 6 13.54 6.14 -19.38
N LYS A 7 13.32 7.05 -20.33
CA LYS A 7 13.55 6.80 -21.77
C LYS A 7 12.87 5.53 -22.27
N GLY A 8 11.63 5.29 -21.80
CA GLY A 8 10.86 4.11 -22.18
C GLY A 8 11.17 2.85 -21.40
N ASP A 9 12.20 2.84 -20.56
CA ASP A 9 12.56 1.69 -19.72
C ASP A 9 12.05 1.85 -18.29
N THR A 10 11.58 0.76 -17.69
CA THR A 10 11.16 0.71 -16.30
C THR A 10 12.38 0.45 -15.41
N VAL A 11 12.59 1.32 -14.44
CA VAL A 11 13.75 1.26 -13.54
C VAL A 11 13.27 1.20 -12.09
N LEU A 12 13.80 0.26 -11.31
CA LEU A 12 13.52 0.20 -9.87
C LEU A 12 14.28 1.33 -9.17
N VAL A 13 13.57 2.22 -8.49
CA VAL A 13 14.15 3.37 -7.83
C VAL A 13 14.12 3.29 -6.30
N LYS A 14 13.20 2.51 -5.73
CA LYS A 14 13.09 2.38 -4.27
C LYS A 14 12.32 1.12 -3.88
N GLU A 15 12.69 0.54 -2.73
CA GLU A 15 11.93 -0.51 -2.06
C GLU A 15 11.66 -0.08 -0.62
N PHE A 16 10.48 -0.42 -0.12
CA PHE A 16 10.10 -0.20 1.27
C PHE A 16 9.59 -1.49 1.89
N PRO A 17 9.94 -1.78 3.16
CA PRO A 17 9.23 -2.83 3.89
C PRO A 17 7.77 -2.45 4.09
N ALA A 18 6.89 -3.42 4.11
CA ALA A 18 5.46 -3.17 4.20
C ALA A 18 4.76 -4.17 5.11
N CYS A 19 3.67 -3.72 5.73
CA CYS A 19 2.71 -4.59 6.40
C CYS A 19 1.54 -4.82 5.45
N LEU A 20 1.25 -6.08 5.16
CA LEU A 20 0.19 -6.50 4.27
C LEU A 20 -1.04 -6.93 5.07
N SER A 21 -2.10 -7.28 4.37
CA SER A 21 -3.35 -7.74 4.98
C SER A 21 -3.15 -9.00 5.81
N LYS A 22 -3.89 -9.09 6.91
CA LYS A 22 -3.85 -10.22 7.83
C LYS A 22 -4.12 -11.54 7.10
N ASN A 23 -5.11 -11.57 6.22
CA ASN A 23 -5.47 -12.74 5.44
C ASN A 23 -4.97 -12.59 4.00
N LYS A 24 -4.49 -13.69 3.43
CA LYS A 24 -4.03 -13.76 2.04
C LYS A 24 -5.21 -13.90 1.09
N GLY A 25 -5.02 -13.46 -0.16
CA GLY A 25 -5.99 -13.59 -1.22
C GLY A 25 -6.64 -12.27 -1.61
N ASN A 26 -7.44 -12.32 -2.66
CA ASN A 26 -8.12 -11.16 -3.20
C ASN A 26 -9.33 -10.80 -2.34
N LYS A 27 -9.47 -9.53 -2.03
CA LYS A 27 -10.59 -9.04 -1.23
C LYS A 27 -11.91 -9.33 -1.91
N GLN A 28 -12.85 -9.93 -1.17
CA GLN A 28 -14.18 -10.29 -1.65
C GLN A 28 -15.28 -9.46 -0.99
N LYS A 29 -15.11 -9.10 0.27
CA LYS A 29 -16.12 -8.39 1.05
C LYS A 29 -15.49 -7.55 2.14
N ARG A 30 -16.25 -6.59 2.64
CA ARG A 30 -15.82 -5.75 3.78
C ARG A 30 -15.58 -6.64 5.01
N GLY A 31 -14.48 -6.39 5.70
CA GLY A 31 -14.14 -7.08 6.94
C GLY A 31 -13.44 -8.43 6.76
N ASP A 32 -13.13 -8.85 5.54
CA ASP A 32 -12.42 -10.11 5.30
C ASP A 32 -10.91 -10.05 5.55
N MET A 33 -10.41 -8.88 5.93
CA MET A 33 -8.98 -8.66 6.23
C MET A 33 -8.07 -9.02 5.06
N LYS A 34 -8.52 -8.75 3.84
CA LYS A 34 -7.78 -8.95 2.60
C LYS A 34 -7.62 -7.66 1.85
N THR A 35 -6.55 -7.55 1.05
CA THR A 35 -6.33 -6.44 0.13
C THR A 35 -6.83 -6.83 -1.25
N PRO A 36 -7.53 -5.93 -1.97
CA PRO A 36 -7.90 -6.23 -3.35
C PRO A 36 -6.68 -6.34 -4.24
N GLU A 37 -6.70 -7.29 -5.17
CA GLU A 37 -5.66 -7.49 -6.17
C GLU A 37 -6.03 -6.72 -7.43
N SER A 38 -5.05 -6.04 -8.05
CA SER A 38 -5.29 -5.36 -9.31
C SER A 38 -5.29 -6.38 -10.46
N PRO A 39 -6.25 -6.30 -11.40
CA PRO A 39 -6.22 -7.15 -12.57
C PRO A 39 -4.94 -6.91 -13.38
N LYS A 40 -4.39 -7.96 -13.96
CA LYS A 40 -3.20 -7.86 -14.80
C LYS A 40 -3.44 -6.86 -15.94
N GLY A 41 -2.54 -5.90 -16.11
CA GLY A 41 -2.68 -4.86 -17.11
C GLY A 41 -3.64 -3.73 -16.76
N LYS A 42 -4.28 -3.79 -15.56
CA LYS A 42 -5.23 -2.77 -15.10
C LYS A 42 -4.87 -2.33 -13.69
N PRO A 43 -3.79 -1.55 -13.51
CA PRO A 43 -3.40 -1.12 -12.16
C PRO A 43 -4.47 -0.24 -11.52
N PHE A 44 -4.48 -0.24 -10.20
CA PHE A 44 -5.22 0.76 -9.45
C PHE A 44 -4.53 2.12 -9.60
N ARG A 45 -5.22 3.19 -9.21
CA ARG A 45 -4.67 4.54 -9.27
C ARG A 45 -4.83 5.22 -7.92
N ILE A 46 -3.87 6.07 -7.55
CA ILE A 46 -4.02 6.94 -6.39
C ILE A 46 -5.06 8.00 -6.76
N SER A 47 -6.15 8.08 -6.00
CA SER A 47 -7.21 9.08 -6.22
C SER A 47 -7.01 10.33 -5.39
N GLN A 48 -6.45 10.19 -4.19
CA GLN A 48 -6.24 11.29 -3.25
C GLN A 48 -5.00 11.02 -2.41
N ILE A 49 -4.29 12.08 -2.07
CA ILE A 49 -3.21 12.07 -1.09
C ILE A 49 -3.71 12.91 0.08
N GLN A 50 -4.05 12.26 1.18
CA GLN A 50 -4.72 12.87 2.32
C GLN A 50 -3.80 12.99 3.52
N ASP A 51 -3.84 14.15 4.19
CA ASP A 51 -3.16 14.32 5.48
C ASP A 51 -3.92 13.51 6.52
N ALA A 52 -3.27 12.48 7.05
CA ALA A 52 -3.84 11.56 8.02
C ALA A 52 -3.27 11.78 9.43
N SER A 53 -2.53 12.85 9.66
CA SER A 53 -1.82 13.10 10.92
C SER A 53 -2.73 13.19 12.14
N THR A 54 -4.02 13.50 11.95
CA THR A 54 -5.01 13.57 13.03
C THR A 54 -5.95 12.36 13.07
N TRP A 55 -5.79 11.41 12.15
CA TRP A 55 -6.66 10.25 12.09
C TRP A 55 -6.29 9.22 13.15
N HIS A 56 -7.31 8.53 13.68
CA HIS A 56 -7.15 7.46 14.67
C HIS A 56 -7.95 6.25 14.26
N HIS A 57 -7.49 5.07 14.71
CA HIS A 57 -8.19 3.82 14.51
C HIS A 57 -8.09 2.98 15.79
N ASP A 58 -9.20 2.38 16.19
CA ASP A 58 -9.27 1.45 17.31
C ASP A 58 -9.36 0.03 16.76
N PHE A 59 -8.32 -0.77 17.00
CA PHE A 59 -8.28 -2.17 16.58
C PHE A 59 -9.03 -3.09 17.56
N ARG A 60 -9.58 -2.52 18.65
CA ARG A 60 -10.29 -3.27 19.69
C ARG A 60 -9.39 -4.30 20.40
N ASP A 61 -8.13 -3.94 20.56
CA ASP A 61 -7.10 -4.76 21.22
C ASP A 61 -6.63 -4.16 22.54
N GLY A 62 -7.35 -3.20 23.10
CA GLY A 62 -7.07 -2.56 24.37
C GLY A 62 -6.20 -1.31 24.29
N ARG A 63 -5.68 -0.96 23.12
CA ARG A 63 -4.86 0.26 22.94
C ARG A 63 -5.69 1.53 22.77
N GLY A 64 -7.00 1.39 22.48
CA GLY A 64 -7.86 2.52 22.16
C GLY A 64 -7.58 3.07 20.75
N GLY A 65 -7.93 4.32 20.54
CA GLY A 65 -7.65 4.99 19.25
C GLY A 65 -6.18 5.35 19.12
N ILE A 66 -5.48 4.75 18.17
CA ILE A 66 -4.07 5.04 17.88
C ILE A 66 -3.92 5.68 16.50
N LYS A 67 -2.83 6.40 16.28
CA LYS A 67 -2.55 7.07 15.00
C LYS A 67 -2.01 6.08 13.97
N ALA A 68 -2.77 5.03 13.71
CA ALA A 68 -2.35 3.90 12.88
C ALA A 68 -2.12 4.24 11.41
N TYR A 69 -2.61 5.39 10.95
CA TYR A 69 -2.49 5.81 9.55
C TYR A 69 -1.22 6.63 9.27
N GLY A 70 -0.51 7.06 10.31
CA GLY A 70 0.66 7.92 10.16
C GLY A 70 0.31 9.30 9.65
N HIS A 71 1.21 9.89 8.85
CA HIS A 71 1.04 11.26 8.36
C HIS A 71 0.23 11.37 7.05
N TRP A 72 0.29 10.33 6.21
CA TRP A 72 -0.31 10.37 4.87
C TRP A 72 -1.08 9.11 4.55
N PHE A 73 -2.22 9.30 3.89
CA PHE A 73 -3.03 8.20 3.36
C PHE A 73 -3.16 8.38 1.84
N LEU A 74 -2.55 7.48 1.09
CA LEU A 74 -2.61 7.46 -0.36
C LEU A 74 -3.80 6.57 -0.74
N ARG A 75 -4.94 7.18 -1.01
CA ARG A 75 -6.18 6.45 -1.29
C ARG A 75 -6.17 5.89 -2.70
N LEU A 76 -6.53 4.62 -2.83
CA LEU A 76 -6.59 3.93 -4.11
C LEU A 76 -8.03 3.81 -4.61
N VAL A 77 -8.19 3.86 -5.92
CA VAL A 77 -9.44 3.48 -6.57
C VAL A 77 -9.42 1.97 -6.75
N THR A 78 -10.24 1.28 -5.97
CA THR A 78 -10.34 -0.19 -5.99
C THR A 78 -11.79 -0.57 -6.27
N PRO A 79 -12.14 -0.87 -7.53
CA PRO A 79 -13.53 -1.15 -7.91
C PRO A 79 -14.18 -2.20 -7.01
N GLY A 80 -15.36 -1.88 -6.48
CA GLY A 80 -16.10 -2.77 -5.58
C GLY A 80 -15.68 -2.69 -4.11
N HIS A 81 -14.63 -1.95 -3.78
CA HIS A 81 -14.14 -1.81 -2.40
C HIS A 81 -13.80 -0.36 -2.12
N SER A 82 -13.91 0.06 -0.87
CA SER A 82 -13.59 1.42 -0.44
C SER A 82 -12.65 1.41 0.74
N GLY A 83 -12.00 2.56 0.99
CA GLY A 83 -11.13 2.71 2.15
C GLY A 83 -9.80 2.00 2.03
N ILE A 84 -9.38 1.61 0.84
CA ILE A 84 -8.10 0.94 0.61
C ILE A 84 -7.06 1.99 0.22
N GLY A 85 -5.90 1.90 0.86
CA GLY A 85 -4.80 2.82 0.57
C GLY A 85 -3.47 2.36 1.15
N ILE A 86 -2.47 3.20 0.93
CA ILE A 86 -1.11 3.03 1.45
C ILE A 86 -0.91 4.15 2.47
N HIS A 87 -0.48 3.82 3.68
CA HIS A 87 -0.35 4.79 4.76
C HIS A 87 0.81 4.46 5.71
N GLY A 88 1.06 5.36 6.66
CA GLY A 88 2.06 5.13 7.70
C GLY A 88 1.56 4.24 8.83
N SER A 89 2.26 4.26 9.95
CA SER A 89 2.01 3.32 11.04
C SER A 89 2.41 3.88 12.41
N THR A 90 2.13 5.15 12.67
CA THR A 90 2.41 5.75 13.97
C THR A 90 1.73 4.95 15.09
N ASN A 91 2.45 4.69 16.19
CA ASN A 91 2.01 3.83 17.29
C ASN A 91 1.80 2.36 16.89
N ASN A 92 2.19 1.95 15.67
CA ASN A 92 1.97 0.60 15.16
C ASN A 92 3.13 0.13 14.26
N GLU A 93 4.31 0.76 14.39
CA GLU A 93 5.45 0.52 13.51
C GLU A 93 6.02 -0.90 13.64
N SER A 94 5.81 -1.55 14.78
CA SER A 94 6.22 -2.94 14.99
C SER A 94 5.50 -3.93 14.05
N SER A 95 4.40 -3.52 13.43
CA SER A 95 3.69 -4.34 12.45
C SER A 95 4.38 -4.39 11.08
N VAL A 96 5.37 -3.54 10.84
CA VAL A 96 6.07 -3.43 9.56
C VAL A 96 7.51 -3.95 9.70
N PRO A 97 7.93 -4.93 8.89
CA PRO A 97 7.15 -5.69 7.92
C PRO A 97 6.30 -6.77 8.57
N GLY A 98 5.27 -7.21 7.89
CA GLY A 98 4.44 -8.31 8.40
C GLY A 98 3.08 -8.41 7.72
N ARG A 99 2.17 -9.09 8.42
CA ARG A 99 0.78 -9.25 8.00
C ARG A 99 -0.14 -9.03 9.18
N ALA A 100 -0.67 -7.83 9.29
CA ALA A 100 -1.53 -7.44 10.41
C ALA A 100 -2.62 -6.45 10.04
N SER A 101 -2.68 -5.99 8.78
CA SER A 101 -3.64 -4.97 8.40
C SER A 101 -5.02 -5.54 8.08
N GLU A 102 -6.01 -4.67 8.08
CA GLU A 102 -7.39 -5.01 7.75
C GLU A 102 -7.68 -4.88 6.25
N GLY A 103 -6.66 -4.65 5.42
CA GLY A 103 -6.76 -4.54 3.97
C GLY A 103 -5.87 -3.46 3.36
N CYS A 104 -5.50 -2.44 4.09
CA CYS A 104 -4.56 -1.42 3.63
C CYS A 104 -3.12 -1.92 3.67
N ILE A 105 -2.24 -1.18 3.02
CA ILE A 105 -0.79 -1.44 3.03
C ILE A 105 -0.15 -0.41 3.95
N ARG A 106 0.59 -0.87 4.97
CA ARG A 106 1.30 -0.02 5.92
C ARG A 106 2.77 0.06 5.60
N LEU A 107 3.31 1.28 5.64
CA LEU A 107 4.75 1.53 5.60
C LEU A 107 5.17 2.14 6.93
N LEU A 108 6.48 2.17 7.20
CA LEU A 108 7.01 2.97 8.30
C LEU A 108 6.69 4.45 8.04
N ASP A 109 6.56 5.24 9.11
CA ASP A 109 6.20 6.65 8.97
C ASP A 109 7.19 7.44 8.12
N THR A 110 8.49 7.20 8.30
CA THR A 110 9.52 7.83 7.47
C THR A 110 9.38 7.44 6.01
N ASP A 111 8.96 6.22 5.73
CA ASP A 111 8.83 5.70 4.38
C ASP A 111 7.59 6.24 3.67
N ILE A 112 6.47 6.39 4.36
CA ILE A 112 5.29 7.00 3.74
C ILE A 112 5.53 8.48 3.40
N ILE A 113 6.28 9.18 4.24
CA ILE A 113 6.68 10.55 3.97
C ILE A 113 7.56 10.61 2.72
N THR A 114 8.56 9.74 2.63
CA THR A 114 9.44 9.65 1.46
C THR A 114 8.67 9.32 0.20
N LEU A 115 7.77 8.34 0.27
CA LEU A 115 6.94 7.96 -0.88
C LEU A 115 6.09 9.14 -1.35
N LYS A 116 5.43 9.83 -0.42
CA LYS A 116 4.58 10.99 -0.74
C LYS A 116 5.38 12.15 -1.33
N GLU A 117 6.52 12.47 -0.74
CA GLU A 117 7.29 13.65 -1.15
C GLU A 117 8.09 13.47 -2.43
N LYS A 118 8.63 12.27 -2.66
CA LYS A 118 9.56 12.03 -3.76
C LYS A 118 8.97 11.30 -4.95
N TYR A 119 7.88 10.53 -4.76
CA TYR A 119 7.41 9.62 -5.81
C TYR A 119 5.92 9.73 -6.11
N ALA A 120 5.06 9.72 -5.09
CA ALA A 120 3.63 9.59 -5.27
C ALA A 120 2.97 10.84 -5.82
N TYR A 121 1.96 10.64 -6.69
CA TYR A 121 1.13 11.71 -7.23
C TYR A 121 -0.27 11.16 -7.49
N VAL A 122 -1.26 12.04 -7.54
CA VAL A 122 -2.63 11.67 -7.87
C VAL A 122 -2.66 11.15 -9.32
N GLY A 123 -3.25 9.98 -9.51
CA GLY A 123 -3.26 9.29 -10.80
C GLY A 123 -2.14 8.26 -10.97
N MET A 124 -1.20 8.18 -10.01
CA MET A 124 -0.10 7.21 -10.08
C MET A 124 -0.64 5.78 -10.12
N PRO A 125 -0.17 4.96 -11.09
CA PRO A 125 -0.57 3.54 -11.14
C PRO A 125 0.03 2.75 -9.98
N VAL A 126 -0.78 1.87 -9.41
CA VAL A 126 -0.36 0.99 -8.31
C VAL A 126 -0.80 -0.43 -8.64
N ILE A 127 0.14 -1.34 -8.66
CA ILE A 127 -0.12 -2.77 -8.92
C ILE A 127 -0.09 -3.51 -7.58
N ILE A 128 -1.17 -4.19 -7.26
CA ILE A 128 -1.25 -5.11 -6.13
C ILE A 128 -1.39 -6.50 -6.70
N LYS A 129 -0.32 -7.29 -6.59
CA LYS A 129 -0.26 -8.64 -7.16
C LYS A 129 -0.96 -9.66 -6.28
N ALA A 130 -1.44 -10.74 -6.90
CA ALA A 130 -1.87 -11.93 -6.18
C ALA A 130 -0.69 -12.55 -5.43
N GLU A 131 -0.97 -13.26 -4.34
CA GLU A 131 0.06 -13.85 -3.47
C GLU A 131 0.95 -14.87 -4.21
N ASN A 132 0.37 -15.59 -5.16
CA ASN A 132 1.09 -16.60 -5.93
C ASN A 132 1.54 -16.09 -7.31
N GLU A 133 1.35 -14.82 -7.58
CA GLU A 133 1.78 -14.22 -8.85
C GLU A 133 3.27 -13.88 -8.75
N GLY A 134 4.06 -14.43 -9.64
CA GLY A 134 5.50 -14.17 -9.67
C GLY A 134 5.85 -12.82 -10.28
N LEU A 135 7.11 -12.68 -10.66
CA LEU A 135 7.58 -11.47 -11.33
C LEU A 135 6.98 -11.37 -12.73
N TYR A 136 6.57 -10.17 -13.11
CA TYR A 136 6.20 -9.86 -14.49
C TYR A 136 7.46 -9.88 -15.36
N ASP A 137 7.29 -10.02 -16.67
CA ASP A 137 8.41 -10.08 -17.59
C ASP A 137 9.33 -8.86 -17.51
N TRP A 138 8.75 -7.66 -17.40
CA TRP A 138 9.54 -6.45 -17.23
C TRP A 138 10.29 -6.38 -15.91
N GLU A 139 9.76 -7.01 -14.84
CA GLU A 139 10.46 -7.13 -13.56
C GLU A 139 11.64 -8.08 -13.64
N LYS A 140 11.49 -9.19 -14.37
CA LYS A 140 12.57 -10.18 -14.55
C LYS A 140 13.78 -9.58 -15.23
N LYS A 141 13.58 -8.64 -16.14
CA LYS A 141 14.66 -7.93 -16.82
C LYS A 141 15.49 -7.09 -15.86
N LEU A 142 14.89 -6.60 -14.77
CA LEU A 142 15.56 -5.78 -13.77
C LEU A 142 16.38 -6.61 -12.76
N GLU A 143 16.10 -7.91 -12.67
CA GLU A 143 16.78 -8.82 -11.73
C GLU A 143 18.11 -9.35 -12.29
N LYS A 144 18.48 -9.02 -13.50
CA LYS A 144 19.72 -9.45 -14.13
C LYS A 144 20.92 -8.59 -13.74
#